data_f11a7c4a688baeeec82ab4779ee00dd3
#
_entry.id   f11a7c4a688baeeec82ab4779ee00dd3
#
_cell.length_a   1.000
_cell.length_b   1.000
_cell.length_c   1.000
_cell.angle_alpha   90.00
_cell.angle_beta   90.00
_cell.angle_gamma   90.00
#
_symmetry.space_group_name_H-M   'P 1'
#
loop_
_entity.id
_entity.type
_entity.pdbx_description
1 polymer ?
#
loop_
_entity_poly.entity_id
_entity_poly.type
_entity_poly.pdbx_seq_one_letter_code
_entity_poly.pdbx_strand_id
1 'polypeptide(L)'
;MRLSAMGDVAMTVPVIASFLNTYPDVHLTMLSHPRLKPIFPTTPNFTFIPVNTKKEYAGTLGMYKLFKQLNKEYHFDAMLDLHDVLRSKILRTLYKSKGTPIYVIDKGRKEKKQLTKQKGKRMVQLKSSIQRYADVFEKAGYPITINPTVPFYPTEGISCSEALIQLLPPSAKHIIGIAPFAQHQGKIYPLEKTEKIIAHFSQQEGTQILLFGGGDKEKKQLEHWSNKYPNTHSTAGKFSLGEELILLQHCHVVLSMDSSNMHLASLVGTTVVSIWGATHPYAGFYGYGQKEFNAVQIELPCRPCSIYGNKPCQFGDYPCLKNIPEESVIEKIERELQNK
;
A
#
# COMPACT_ATOMS: atom_id res chain seq x y z
N MET A 1 2.21 -15.35 6.47
CA MET A 1 3.47 -14.87 5.83
C MET A 1 3.16 -14.08 4.55
N ARG A 2 3.76 -12.88 4.41
CA ARG A 2 3.77 -12.08 3.16
C ARG A 2 5.07 -11.29 3.07
N LEU A 3 5.97 -11.68 2.17
CA LEU A 3 7.36 -11.17 2.15
C LEU A 3 7.53 -9.86 1.34
N SER A 4 6.61 -9.53 0.45
CA SER A 4 6.57 -8.34 -0.44
C SER A 4 5.22 -8.29 -1.20
N ALA A 5 4.87 -7.26 -1.99
CA ALA A 5 5.44 -5.92 -2.01
C ALA A 5 4.84 -5.08 -0.87
N MET A 6 5.35 -3.86 -0.63
CA MET A 6 4.92 -3.00 0.49
C MET A 6 3.40 -2.80 0.54
N GLY A 7 2.75 -2.40 -0.55
CA GLY A 7 1.30 -2.21 -0.59
C GLY A 7 0.51 -3.48 -0.30
N ASP A 8 0.97 -4.63 -0.84
CA ASP A 8 0.32 -5.93 -0.55
C ASP A 8 0.48 -6.33 0.93
N VAL A 9 1.63 -6.02 1.55
CA VAL A 9 1.86 -6.26 2.97
C VAL A 9 1.00 -5.32 3.81
N ALA A 10 0.90 -4.04 3.43
CA ALA A 10 0.03 -3.08 4.09
C ALA A 10 -1.44 -3.55 4.13
N MET A 11 -1.95 -4.13 3.03
CA MET A 11 -3.29 -4.71 2.99
C MET A 11 -3.50 -5.93 3.93
N THR A 12 -2.44 -6.55 4.48
CA THR A 12 -2.60 -7.60 5.49
C THR A 12 -2.86 -7.04 6.88
N VAL A 13 -2.48 -5.80 7.14
CA VAL A 13 -2.52 -5.20 8.49
C VAL A 13 -3.95 -5.12 9.06
N PRO A 14 -4.98 -4.64 8.31
CA PRO A 14 -6.36 -4.64 8.82
C PRO A 14 -6.88 -6.04 9.18
N VAL A 15 -6.46 -7.06 8.41
CA VAL A 15 -6.83 -8.45 8.67
C VAL A 15 -6.16 -8.97 9.95
N ILE A 16 -4.86 -8.67 10.11
CA ILE A 16 -4.10 -9.05 11.30
C ILE A 16 -4.66 -8.37 12.54
N ALA A 17 -4.93 -7.07 12.49
CA ALA A 17 -5.51 -6.33 13.60
C ALA A 17 -6.89 -6.89 13.99
N SER A 18 -7.77 -7.14 13.01
CA SER A 18 -9.08 -7.75 13.26
C SER A 18 -8.95 -9.16 13.86
N PHE A 19 -7.98 -9.95 13.38
CA PHE A 19 -7.72 -11.29 13.93
C PHE A 19 -7.28 -11.21 15.39
N LEU A 20 -6.28 -10.38 15.72
CA LEU A 20 -5.75 -10.26 17.08
C LEU A 20 -6.81 -9.76 18.09
N ASN A 21 -7.71 -8.90 17.63
CA ASN A 21 -8.83 -8.41 18.44
C ASN A 21 -9.92 -9.49 18.65
N THR A 22 -10.19 -10.31 17.61
CA THR A 22 -11.22 -11.36 17.69
C THR A 22 -10.75 -12.59 18.45
N TYR A 23 -9.46 -12.90 18.36
CA TYR A 23 -8.85 -14.10 18.95
C TYR A 23 -7.65 -13.74 19.85
N PRO A 24 -7.86 -13.09 21.00
CA PRO A 24 -6.77 -12.60 21.86
C PRO A 24 -5.88 -13.71 22.44
N ASP A 25 -6.39 -14.92 22.55
CA ASP A 25 -5.67 -16.08 23.06
C ASP A 25 -4.81 -16.79 21.99
N VAL A 26 -4.90 -16.36 20.73
CA VAL A 26 -4.14 -16.95 19.62
C VAL A 26 -2.93 -16.07 19.31
N HIS A 27 -1.74 -16.67 19.34
CA HIS A 27 -0.50 -15.96 18.98
C HIS A 27 -0.27 -15.97 17.47
N LEU A 28 -0.14 -14.79 16.86
CA LEU A 28 0.14 -14.65 15.43
C LEU A 28 1.58 -14.25 15.17
N THR A 29 2.28 -15.02 14.33
CA THR A 29 3.63 -14.70 13.88
C THR A 29 3.62 -14.27 12.42
N MET A 30 4.09 -13.05 12.13
CA MET A 30 4.17 -12.50 10.77
C MET A 30 5.61 -12.51 10.24
N LEU A 31 5.84 -13.21 9.14
CA LEU A 31 7.10 -13.17 8.40
C LEU A 31 6.99 -12.14 7.27
N SER A 32 7.81 -11.09 7.31
CA SER A 32 7.84 -10.06 6.27
C SER A 32 9.20 -9.36 6.16
N HIS A 33 9.34 -8.44 5.21
CA HIS A 33 10.59 -7.70 5.01
C HIS A 33 10.87 -6.77 6.22
N PRO A 34 12.12 -6.70 6.74
CA PRO A 34 12.47 -5.94 7.96
C PRO A 34 11.96 -4.49 7.96
N ARG A 35 12.03 -3.80 6.83
CA ARG A 35 11.58 -2.40 6.67
C ARG A 35 10.09 -2.19 6.99
N LEU A 36 9.29 -3.27 6.94
CA LEU A 36 7.83 -3.18 7.09
C LEU A 36 7.37 -3.39 8.52
N LYS A 37 8.29 -3.61 9.47
CA LYS A 37 7.93 -3.77 10.88
C LYS A 37 7.04 -2.63 11.41
N PRO A 38 7.30 -1.35 11.10
CA PRO A 38 6.52 -0.24 11.65
C PRO A 38 5.03 -0.20 11.27
N ILE A 39 4.60 -0.93 10.22
CA ILE A 39 3.17 -0.96 9.84
C ILE A 39 2.35 -1.99 10.64
N PHE A 40 2.98 -2.80 11.49
CA PHE A 40 2.32 -3.86 12.24
C PHE A 40 2.04 -3.48 13.69
N PRO A 41 1.00 -4.08 14.31
CA PRO A 41 0.67 -3.83 15.71
C PRO A 41 1.80 -4.26 16.65
N THR A 42 1.86 -3.62 17.81
CA THR A 42 2.75 -3.96 18.90
C THR A 42 1.89 -4.49 20.07
N THR A 43 1.45 -5.74 19.99
CA THR A 43 0.61 -6.40 21.00
C THR A 43 1.27 -7.67 21.51
N PRO A 44 0.98 -8.13 22.75
CA PRO A 44 1.63 -9.31 23.36
C PRO A 44 1.42 -10.61 22.57
N ASN A 45 0.28 -10.74 21.87
CA ASN A 45 -0.09 -11.92 21.07
C ASN A 45 0.38 -11.82 19.59
N PHE A 46 1.31 -10.91 19.29
CA PHE A 46 1.87 -10.74 17.94
C PHE A 46 3.39 -10.73 17.92
N THR A 47 3.98 -11.52 17.02
CA THR A 47 5.42 -11.52 16.76
C THR A 47 5.71 -11.19 15.30
N PHE A 48 6.59 -10.21 15.08
CA PHE A 48 7.11 -9.90 13.75
C PHE A 48 8.51 -10.51 13.58
N ILE A 49 8.66 -11.40 12.60
CA ILE A 49 9.96 -11.99 12.23
C ILE A 49 10.47 -11.33 10.96
N PRO A 50 11.60 -10.60 11.02
CA PRO A 50 12.19 -9.96 9.85
C PRO A 50 12.83 -11.00 8.92
N VAL A 51 12.43 -10.99 7.64
CA VAL A 51 12.94 -11.91 6.61
C VAL A 51 13.45 -11.13 5.41
N ASN A 52 14.78 -11.00 5.30
CA ASN A 52 15.40 -10.37 4.13
C ASN A 52 15.77 -11.41 3.06
N THR A 53 14.87 -11.56 2.09
CA THR A 53 15.03 -12.53 0.98
C THR A 53 16.02 -12.10 -0.11
N LYS A 54 16.63 -10.93 0.01
CA LYS A 54 17.68 -10.45 -0.89
C LYS A 54 19.09 -10.55 -0.28
N LYS A 55 19.18 -10.80 1.03
CA LYS A 55 20.45 -10.94 1.78
C LYS A 55 20.54 -12.34 2.38
N GLU A 56 20.36 -12.44 3.69
CA GLU A 56 20.59 -13.65 4.52
C GLU A 56 19.73 -14.86 4.13
N TYR A 57 18.53 -14.63 3.58
CA TYR A 57 17.61 -15.69 3.16
C TYR A 57 17.40 -15.70 1.63
N ALA A 58 18.44 -15.37 0.86
CA ALA A 58 18.38 -15.37 -0.60
C ALA A 58 18.32 -16.80 -1.18
N GLY A 59 17.54 -16.96 -2.25
CA GLY A 59 17.41 -18.22 -3.00
C GLY A 59 16.77 -19.38 -2.21
N THR A 60 16.91 -20.58 -2.73
CA THR A 60 16.33 -21.82 -2.13
C THR A 60 17.03 -22.21 -0.83
N LEU A 61 18.36 -22.12 -0.82
CA LEU A 61 19.18 -22.40 0.38
C LEU A 61 18.88 -21.43 1.52
N GLY A 62 18.65 -20.14 1.20
CA GLY A 62 18.21 -19.15 2.17
C GLY A 62 16.84 -19.49 2.77
N MET A 63 15.90 -19.98 1.98
CA MET A 63 14.59 -20.45 2.49
C MET A 63 14.72 -21.69 3.37
N TYR A 64 15.63 -22.60 3.05
CA TYR A 64 15.91 -23.76 3.91
C TYR A 64 16.59 -23.36 5.23
N LYS A 65 17.54 -22.42 5.20
CA LYS A 65 18.15 -21.83 6.40
C LYS A 65 17.08 -21.20 7.30
N LEU A 66 16.20 -20.39 6.72
CA LEU A 66 15.06 -19.77 7.43
C LEU A 66 14.16 -20.83 8.08
N PHE A 67 13.81 -21.88 7.35
CA PHE A 67 13.02 -22.99 7.88
C PHE A 67 13.69 -23.65 9.09
N LYS A 68 15.00 -23.97 9.00
CA LYS A 68 15.74 -24.56 10.12
C LYS A 68 15.74 -23.67 11.37
N GLN A 69 15.97 -22.38 11.18
CA GLN A 69 15.94 -21.42 12.28
C GLN A 69 14.55 -21.36 12.93
N LEU A 70 13.51 -21.13 12.13
CA LEU A 70 12.14 -21.03 12.62
C LEU A 70 11.69 -22.32 13.33
N ASN A 71 12.02 -23.51 12.77
CA ASN A 71 11.64 -24.78 13.36
C ASN A 71 12.40 -25.11 14.65
N LYS A 72 13.54 -24.46 14.92
CA LYS A 72 14.29 -24.57 16.19
C LYS A 72 13.71 -23.66 17.27
N GLU A 73 13.25 -22.44 16.86
CA GLU A 73 12.85 -21.37 17.78
C GLU A 73 11.35 -21.40 18.09
N TYR A 74 10.54 -21.91 17.13
CA TYR A 74 9.07 -21.82 17.19
C TYR A 74 8.41 -23.15 16.85
N HIS A 75 7.28 -23.41 17.49
CA HIS A 75 6.31 -24.42 17.08
C HIS A 75 5.10 -23.70 16.47
N PHE A 76 4.73 -24.06 15.23
CA PHE A 76 3.59 -23.46 14.54
C PHE A 76 2.50 -24.51 14.33
N ASP A 77 1.29 -24.25 14.83
CA ASP A 77 0.12 -25.10 14.67
C ASP A 77 -0.45 -25.03 13.25
N ALA A 78 -0.27 -23.89 12.57
CA ALA A 78 -0.69 -23.70 11.19
C ALA A 78 0.18 -22.66 10.47
N MET A 79 0.24 -22.75 9.15
CA MET A 79 0.93 -21.78 8.29
C MET A 79 -0.01 -21.19 7.26
N LEU A 80 -0.18 -19.86 7.30
CA LEU A 80 -0.98 -19.10 6.37
C LEU A 80 -0.08 -18.43 5.32
N ASP A 81 -0.14 -18.91 4.07
CA ASP A 81 0.60 -18.33 2.94
C ASP A 81 -0.25 -17.30 2.20
N LEU A 82 -0.10 -16.03 2.57
CA LEU A 82 -0.75 -14.87 1.95
C LEU A 82 0.01 -14.38 0.70
N HIS A 83 1.08 -15.09 0.29
CA HIS A 83 1.95 -14.64 -0.80
C HIS A 83 1.87 -15.51 -2.06
N ASP A 84 1.85 -16.83 -1.93
CA ASP A 84 1.82 -17.82 -3.02
C ASP A 84 2.81 -17.50 -4.16
N VAL A 85 4.10 -17.39 -3.81
CA VAL A 85 5.24 -17.23 -4.72
C VAL A 85 6.27 -18.33 -4.48
N LEU A 86 7.27 -18.48 -5.34
CA LEU A 86 8.26 -19.55 -5.25
C LEU A 86 8.87 -19.69 -3.84
N ARG A 87 9.29 -18.57 -3.23
CA ARG A 87 9.89 -18.56 -1.89
C ARG A 87 8.92 -19.06 -0.81
N SER A 88 7.67 -18.63 -0.86
CA SER A 88 6.66 -19.11 0.10
C SER A 88 6.28 -20.56 -0.17
N LYS A 89 6.31 -21.01 -1.43
CA LYS A 89 6.09 -22.42 -1.78
C LYS A 89 7.14 -23.34 -1.17
N ILE A 90 8.42 -22.95 -1.22
CA ILE A 90 9.50 -23.72 -0.60
C ILE A 90 9.23 -23.86 0.89
N LEU A 91 9.01 -22.76 1.59
CA LEU A 91 8.81 -22.75 3.04
C LEU A 91 7.59 -23.60 3.45
N ARG A 92 6.43 -23.42 2.75
CA ARG A 92 5.23 -24.21 3.05
C ARG A 92 5.38 -25.69 2.74
N THR A 93 6.20 -26.09 1.74
CA THR A 93 6.48 -27.50 1.43
C THR A 93 7.28 -28.13 2.58
N LEU A 94 8.26 -27.42 3.12
CA LEU A 94 9.06 -27.88 4.26
C LEU A 94 8.21 -28.02 5.53
N TYR A 95 7.29 -27.07 5.81
CA TYR A 95 6.39 -27.20 6.95
C TYR A 95 5.34 -28.30 6.76
N LYS A 96 4.83 -28.48 5.54
CA LYS A 96 3.91 -29.55 5.21
C LYS A 96 4.53 -30.93 5.46
N SER A 97 5.83 -31.12 5.14
CA SER A 97 6.55 -32.38 5.41
C SER A 97 6.74 -32.67 6.90
N LYS A 98 6.52 -31.65 7.76
CA LYS A 98 6.49 -31.79 9.24
C LYS A 98 5.06 -32.00 9.79
N GLY A 99 4.06 -32.11 8.94
CA GLY A 99 2.67 -32.26 9.34
C GLY A 99 1.94 -30.95 9.65
N THR A 100 2.59 -29.77 9.51
CA THR A 100 1.92 -28.49 9.77
C THR A 100 0.83 -28.23 8.73
N PRO A 101 -0.42 -27.94 9.14
CA PRO A 101 -1.50 -27.51 8.25
C PRO A 101 -1.14 -26.24 7.48
N ILE A 102 -1.45 -26.24 6.16
CA ILE A 102 -1.09 -25.11 5.28
C ILE A 102 -2.35 -24.54 4.61
N TYR A 103 -2.55 -23.26 4.77
CA TYR A 103 -3.64 -22.49 4.15
C TYR A 103 -3.08 -21.45 3.20
N VAL A 104 -3.58 -21.41 1.96
CA VAL A 104 -3.00 -20.61 0.87
C VAL A 104 -4.04 -19.68 0.29
N ILE A 105 -3.61 -18.47 -0.01
CA ILE A 105 -4.44 -17.45 -0.65
C ILE A 105 -4.88 -17.87 -2.06
N ASP A 106 -6.17 -17.65 -2.38
CA ASP A 106 -6.63 -17.57 -3.76
C ASP A 106 -6.45 -16.14 -4.29
N LYS A 107 -5.54 -15.97 -5.23
CA LYS A 107 -5.24 -14.68 -5.86
C LYS A 107 -6.27 -14.20 -6.89
N GLY A 108 -7.31 -14.99 -7.19
CA GLY A 108 -8.33 -14.66 -8.19
C GLY A 108 -7.76 -14.50 -9.60
N ARG A 109 -6.76 -15.31 -10.00
CA ARG A 109 -6.05 -15.14 -11.28
C ARG A 109 -6.98 -15.25 -12.49
N LYS A 110 -7.99 -16.13 -12.42
CA LYS A 110 -8.98 -16.31 -13.52
C LYS A 110 -9.83 -15.06 -13.70
N GLU A 111 -10.37 -14.52 -12.62
CA GLU A 111 -11.19 -13.29 -12.60
C GLU A 111 -10.38 -12.07 -13.07
N LYS A 112 -9.16 -11.92 -12.55
CA LYS A 112 -8.22 -10.86 -12.96
C LYS A 112 -7.89 -10.93 -14.45
N LYS A 113 -7.73 -12.14 -15.01
CA LYS A 113 -7.54 -12.34 -16.44
C LYS A 113 -8.78 -11.92 -17.24
N GLN A 114 -9.99 -12.19 -16.75
CA GLN A 114 -11.23 -11.77 -17.40
C GLN A 114 -11.40 -10.23 -17.38
N LEU A 115 -11.05 -9.59 -16.26
CA LEU A 115 -11.12 -8.15 -16.09
C LEU A 115 -10.18 -7.40 -17.06
N THR A 116 -9.04 -7.99 -17.45
CA THR A 116 -8.01 -7.33 -18.29
C THR A 116 -7.98 -7.85 -19.74
N LYS A 117 -8.98 -8.62 -20.19
CA LYS A 117 -9.07 -9.03 -21.59
C LYS A 117 -9.27 -7.84 -22.52
N GLN A 118 -8.69 -7.89 -23.71
CA GLN A 118 -8.94 -6.87 -24.74
C GLN A 118 -10.34 -7.02 -25.36
N LYS A 119 -10.77 -8.25 -25.64
CA LYS A 119 -12.11 -8.57 -26.18
C LYS A 119 -12.88 -9.41 -25.17
N GLY A 120 -14.17 -9.12 -25.01
CA GLY A 120 -15.05 -9.84 -24.06
C GLY A 120 -14.62 -9.61 -22.61
N LYS A 121 -14.17 -8.42 -22.29
CA LYS A 121 -13.81 -7.99 -20.93
C LYS A 121 -15.03 -8.05 -20.01
N ARG A 122 -14.86 -8.59 -18.83
CA ARG A 122 -15.89 -8.60 -17.80
C ARG A 122 -15.59 -7.54 -16.74
N MET A 123 -16.25 -6.39 -16.84
CA MET A 123 -16.13 -5.27 -15.90
C MET A 123 -17.01 -5.51 -14.67
N VAL A 124 -16.48 -6.25 -13.69
CA VAL A 124 -17.12 -6.51 -12.39
C VAL A 124 -16.11 -6.28 -11.29
N GLN A 125 -16.58 -5.72 -10.17
CA GLN A 125 -15.77 -5.59 -8.95
C GLN A 125 -15.32 -6.99 -8.50
N LEU A 126 -14.02 -7.19 -8.40
CA LEU A 126 -13.44 -8.43 -7.87
C LEU A 126 -13.34 -8.36 -6.34
N LYS A 127 -13.36 -9.53 -5.70
CA LYS A 127 -13.08 -9.64 -4.26
C LYS A 127 -11.77 -8.94 -3.92
N SER A 128 -11.78 -8.07 -2.91
CA SER A 128 -10.60 -7.29 -2.50
C SER A 128 -9.47 -8.20 -2.01
N SER A 129 -8.23 -7.72 -2.09
CA SER A 129 -7.08 -8.44 -1.54
C SER A 129 -7.20 -8.63 -0.03
N ILE A 130 -7.75 -7.65 0.68
CA ILE A 130 -8.01 -7.73 2.13
C ILE A 130 -8.96 -8.88 2.42
N GLN A 131 -10.09 -8.97 1.69
CA GLN A 131 -11.02 -10.08 1.87
C GLN A 131 -10.39 -11.44 1.51
N ARG A 132 -9.56 -11.49 0.46
CA ARG A 132 -8.82 -12.72 0.11
C ARG A 132 -7.83 -13.15 1.20
N TYR A 133 -7.26 -12.21 1.94
CA TYR A 133 -6.45 -12.53 3.12
C TYR A 133 -7.32 -13.05 4.26
N ALA A 134 -8.46 -12.40 4.55
CA ALA A 134 -9.41 -12.88 5.56
C ALA A 134 -9.91 -14.30 5.25
N ASP A 135 -10.22 -14.63 3.96
CA ASP A 135 -10.61 -15.97 3.54
C ASP A 135 -9.55 -17.06 3.90
N VAL A 136 -8.26 -16.70 4.01
CA VAL A 136 -7.22 -17.65 4.43
C VAL A 136 -7.32 -17.96 5.91
N PHE A 137 -7.64 -16.99 6.73
CA PHE A 137 -7.89 -17.16 8.16
C PHE A 137 -9.18 -17.98 8.38
N GLU A 138 -10.24 -17.67 7.65
CA GLU A 138 -11.50 -18.43 7.70
C GLU A 138 -11.28 -19.91 7.36
N LYS A 139 -10.51 -20.23 6.30
CA LYS A 139 -10.11 -21.60 5.95
C LYS A 139 -9.32 -22.30 7.05
N ALA A 140 -8.59 -21.54 7.86
CA ALA A 140 -7.85 -22.07 9.01
C ALA A 140 -8.72 -22.23 10.27
N GLY A 141 -10.03 -21.96 10.20
CA GLY A 141 -10.98 -22.06 11.31
C GLY A 141 -11.15 -20.77 12.12
N TYR A 142 -10.62 -19.64 11.59
CA TYR A 142 -10.66 -18.34 12.25
C TYR A 142 -11.38 -17.28 11.38
N PRO A 143 -12.71 -17.31 11.26
CA PRO A 143 -13.45 -16.30 10.51
C PRO A 143 -13.31 -14.91 11.16
N ILE A 144 -13.06 -13.89 10.33
CA ILE A 144 -12.86 -12.50 10.78
C ILE A 144 -13.77 -11.56 10.00
N THR A 145 -14.37 -10.60 10.72
CA THR A 145 -15.08 -9.48 10.10
C THR A 145 -14.14 -8.29 10.00
N ILE A 146 -13.97 -7.77 8.79
CA ILE A 146 -13.16 -6.57 8.54
C ILE A 146 -14.09 -5.36 8.57
N ASN A 147 -13.87 -4.45 9.50
CA ASN A 147 -14.60 -3.18 9.57
C ASN A 147 -13.80 -2.06 8.90
N PRO A 148 -14.16 -1.65 7.67
CA PRO A 148 -13.39 -0.65 6.92
C PRO A 148 -13.52 0.78 7.47
N THR A 149 -14.44 1.02 8.42
CA THR A 149 -14.63 2.35 9.03
C THR A 149 -13.70 2.59 10.22
N VAL A 150 -13.05 1.53 10.73
CA VAL A 150 -12.11 1.64 11.85
C VAL A 150 -10.71 1.74 11.27
N PRO A 151 -10.06 2.90 11.34
CA PRO A 151 -8.68 3.03 10.89
C PRO A 151 -7.75 2.22 11.81
N PHE A 152 -6.70 1.69 11.22
CA PHE A 152 -5.61 1.10 11.97
C PHE A 152 -4.48 2.13 12.10
N TYR A 153 -4.13 2.52 13.33
CA TYR A 153 -3.11 3.53 13.60
C TYR A 153 -1.83 2.87 14.15
N PRO A 154 -0.87 2.48 13.29
CA PRO A 154 0.37 1.85 13.75
C PRO A 154 1.42 2.85 14.25
N THR A 155 1.03 4.10 14.48
CA THR A 155 1.96 5.19 14.84
C THR A 155 2.18 5.35 16.33
N GLU A 156 1.46 4.62 17.17
CA GLU A 156 1.63 4.64 18.62
C GLU A 156 3.06 4.20 19.02
N GLY A 157 3.69 4.99 19.89
CA GLY A 157 5.04 4.71 20.40
C GLY A 157 6.18 5.01 19.42
N ILE A 158 5.90 5.62 18.25
CA ILE A 158 6.94 6.09 17.34
C ILE A 158 7.43 7.47 17.80
N SER A 159 8.74 7.60 18.02
CA SER A 159 9.37 8.88 18.35
C SER A 159 9.39 9.79 17.13
N CYS A 160 8.99 11.06 17.31
CA CYS A 160 9.09 12.08 16.26
C CYS A 160 10.46 12.78 16.35
N SER A 161 11.18 12.86 15.23
CA SER A 161 12.40 13.68 15.14
C SER A 161 12.02 15.17 15.07
N GLU A 162 12.96 16.05 15.45
CA GLU A 162 12.76 17.50 15.31
C GLU A 162 12.46 17.91 13.86
N ALA A 163 13.14 17.28 12.90
CA ALA A 163 12.92 17.49 11.48
C ALA A 163 11.49 17.14 11.05
N LEU A 164 10.88 16.11 11.63
CA LEU A 164 9.47 15.76 11.39
C LEU A 164 8.54 16.83 11.96
N ILE A 165 8.78 17.26 13.20
CA ILE A 165 7.95 18.27 13.87
C ILE A 165 7.94 19.60 13.09
N GLN A 166 9.06 19.99 12.51
CA GLN A 166 9.17 21.18 11.66
C GLN A 166 8.30 21.11 10.39
N LEU A 167 7.99 19.90 9.91
CA LEU A 167 7.09 19.71 8.76
C LEU A 167 5.60 19.77 9.11
N LEU A 168 5.26 19.84 10.39
CA LEU A 168 3.88 19.87 10.91
C LEU A 168 3.63 21.14 11.73
N PRO A 169 3.80 22.35 11.16
CA PRO A 169 3.65 23.59 11.91
C PRO A 169 2.20 23.77 12.36
N PRO A 170 1.95 24.19 13.61
CA PRO A 170 0.59 24.42 14.12
C PRO A 170 -0.21 25.47 13.33
N SER A 171 0.49 26.33 12.58
CA SER A 171 -0.12 27.36 11.72
C SER A 171 -0.64 26.82 10.38
N ALA A 172 -0.33 25.58 10.00
CA ALA A 172 -0.82 25.01 8.77
C ALA A 172 -2.33 24.72 8.89
N LYS A 173 -3.13 25.36 8.05
CA LYS A 173 -4.57 25.09 7.91
C LYS A 173 -4.80 23.75 7.20
N HIS A 174 -4.01 23.48 6.18
CA HIS A 174 -4.08 22.27 5.38
C HIS A 174 -2.70 21.66 5.18
N ILE A 175 -2.60 20.35 5.34
CA ILE A 175 -1.42 19.55 5.01
C ILE A 175 -1.82 18.55 3.94
N ILE A 176 -1.24 18.69 2.75
CA ILE A 176 -1.53 17.84 1.58
C ILE A 176 -0.34 16.91 1.33
N GLY A 177 -0.56 15.61 1.37
CA GLY A 177 0.43 14.63 0.94
C GLY A 177 0.34 14.39 -0.58
N ILE A 178 1.47 14.34 -1.28
CA ILE A 178 1.51 13.99 -2.72
C ILE A 178 2.53 12.88 -2.93
N ALA A 179 2.08 11.72 -3.40
CA ALA A 179 2.88 10.55 -3.74
C ALA A 179 2.77 10.23 -5.24
N PRO A 180 3.53 10.92 -6.11
CA PRO A 180 3.29 10.95 -7.56
C PRO A 180 3.82 9.72 -8.31
N PHE A 181 4.49 8.81 -7.63
CA PHE A 181 5.18 7.69 -8.26
C PHE A 181 4.52 6.34 -7.98
N ALA A 182 4.78 5.42 -8.89
CA ALA A 182 4.43 4.01 -8.76
C ALA A 182 5.49 3.14 -9.44
N GLN A 183 5.49 1.85 -9.14
CA GLN A 183 6.47 0.90 -9.68
C GLN A 183 6.44 0.79 -11.21
N HIS A 184 5.29 1.02 -11.85
CA HIS A 184 5.09 0.79 -13.27
C HIS A 184 4.51 2.02 -13.95
N GLN A 185 4.99 2.31 -15.16
CA GLN A 185 4.63 3.49 -15.95
C GLN A 185 3.12 3.63 -16.20
N GLY A 186 2.40 2.51 -16.37
CA GLY A 186 0.95 2.52 -16.54
C GLY A 186 0.14 2.97 -15.32
N LYS A 187 0.81 3.39 -14.24
CA LYS A 187 0.21 3.93 -13.01
C LYS A 187 0.70 5.33 -12.67
N ILE A 188 1.70 5.87 -13.37
CA ILE A 188 2.29 7.18 -13.07
C ILE A 188 1.56 8.26 -13.87
N TYR A 189 0.88 9.15 -13.16
CA TYR A 189 0.27 10.33 -13.75
C TYR A 189 1.36 11.24 -14.33
N PRO A 190 1.14 11.95 -15.46
CA PRO A 190 2.15 12.82 -16.04
C PRO A 190 2.71 13.79 -15.01
N LEU A 191 4.05 13.82 -14.90
CA LEU A 191 4.72 14.61 -13.85
C LEU A 191 4.50 16.11 -14.04
N GLU A 192 4.40 16.58 -15.29
CA GLU A 192 4.06 17.96 -15.63
C GLU A 192 2.65 18.36 -15.14
N LYS A 193 1.70 17.43 -15.12
CA LYS A 193 0.37 17.65 -14.57
C LYS A 193 0.38 17.60 -13.03
N THR A 194 1.15 16.70 -12.46
CA THR A 194 1.37 16.67 -11.00
C THR A 194 2.02 17.96 -10.53
N GLU A 195 2.97 18.50 -11.29
CA GLU A 195 3.62 19.77 -10.98
C GLU A 195 2.64 20.96 -10.98
N LYS A 196 1.68 20.99 -11.91
CA LYS A 196 0.62 22.00 -11.89
C LYS A 196 -0.26 21.92 -10.66
N ILE A 197 -0.57 20.69 -10.18
CA ILE A 197 -1.30 20.48 -8.93
C ILE A 197 -0.50 21.03 -7.74
N ILE A 198 0.80 20.74 -7.68
CA ILE A 198 1.70 21.28 -6.65
C ILE A 198 1.72 22.82 -6.71
N ALA A 199 1.89 23.38 -7.89
CA ALA A 199 1.89 24.84 -8.11
C ALA A 199 0.59 25.49 -7.63
N HIS A 200 -0.57 24.88 -7.91
CA HIS A 200 -1.87 25.38 -7.48
C HIS A 200 -1.98 25.45 -5.95
N PHE A 201 -1.67 24.36 -5.24
CA PHE A 201 -1.81 24.33 -3.78
C PHE A 201 -0.71 25.09 -3.05
N SER A 202 0.49 25.20 -3.62
CA SER A 202 1.60 25.94 -3.00
C SER A 202 1.35 27.45 -2.91
N GLN A 203 0.41 28.00 -3.66
CA GLN A 203 0.00 29.40 -3.62
C GLN A 203 -1.12 29.67 -2.58
N GLN A 204 -1.71 28.63 -2.01
CA GLN A 204 -2.80 28.79 -1.04
C GLN A 204 -2.24 29.05 0.36
N GLU A 205 -2.65 30.15 0.96
CA GLU A 205 -2.22 30.55 2.30
C GLU A 205 -2.57 29.49 3.36
N GLY A 206 -1.60 29.15 4.19
CA GLY A 206 -1.76 28.13 5.24
C GLY A 206 -1.72 26.71 4.74
N THR A 207 -1.42 26.47 3.46
CA THR A 207 -1.27 25.11 2.90
C THR A 207 0.20 24.68 2.94
N GLN A 208 0.42 23.44 3.42
CA GLN A 208 1.69 22.74 3.42
C GLN A 208 1.61 21.53 2.52
N ILE A 209 2.62 21.28 1.70
CA ILE A 209 2.68 20.12 0.81
C ILE A 209 3.83 19.20 1.23
N LEU A 210 3.54 17.93 1.49
CA LEU A 210 4.52 16.89 1.79
C LEU A 210 4.62 15.93 0.60
N LEU A 211 5.81 15.81 0.02
CA LEU A 211 6.06 14.98 -1.16
C LEU A 211 6.67 13.64 -0.74
N PHE A 212 5.95 12.54 -1.01
CA PHE A 212 6.35 11.18 -0.66
C PHE A 212 6.88 10.41 -1.87
N GLY A 213 7.97 9.66 -1.68
CA GLY A 213 8.57 8.81 -2.69
C GLY A 213 9.82 8.12 -2.19
N GLY A 214 10.43 7.29 -3.03
CA GLY A 214 11.63 6.53 -2.65
C GLY A 214 12.50 6.15 -3.84
N GLY A 215 13.80 6.03 -3.58
CA GLY A 215 14.80 5.78 -4.60
C GLY A 215 15.33 7.05 -5.25
N ASP A 216 16.56 6.96 -5.81
CA ASP A 216 17.34 8.15 -6.19
C ASP A 216 16.68 9.03 -7.26
N LYS A 217 15.99 8.42 -8.23
CA LYS A 217 15.31 9.18 -9.30
C LYS A 217 14.12 9.96 -8.78
N GLU A 218 13.29 9.32 -7.95
CA GLU A 218 12.11 9.95 -7.35
C GLU A 218 12.55 11.06 -6.39
N LYS A 219 13.55 10.80 -5.53
CA LYS A 219 14.12 11.78 -4.61
C LYS A 219 14.57 13.05 -5.34
N LYS A 220 15.32 12.93 -6.44
CA LYS A 220 15.77 14.09 -7.23
C LYS A 220 14.61 14.95 -7.73
N GLN A 221 13.55 14.30 -8.24
CA GLN A 221 12.37 15.02 -8.72
C GLN A 221 11.61 15.72 -7.59
N LEU A 222 11.44 15.05 -6.45
CA LEU A 222 10.76 15.62 -5.29
C LEU A 222 11.56 16.78 -4.67
N GLU A 223 12.88 16.68 -4.62
CA GLU A 223 13.75 17.76 -4.17
C GLU A 223 13.71 18.96 -5.13
N HIS A 224 13.65 18.71 -6.45
CA HIS A 224 13.48 19.77 -7.43
C HIS A 224 12.19 20.56 -7.18
N TRP A 225 11.06 19.90 -6.99
CA TRP A 225 9.79 20.58 -6.68
C TRP A 225 9.80 21.26 -5.30
N SER A 226 10.41 20.64 -4.29
CA SER A 226 10.55 21.21 -2.96
C SER A 226 11.35 22.53 -2.97
N ASN A 227 12.34 22.65 -3.85
CA ASN A 227 13.12 23.88 -4.00
C ASN A 227 12.42 24.94 -4.88
N LYS A 228 11.51 24.53 -5.74
CA LYS A 228 10.83 25.41 -6.71
C LYS A 228 9.57 26.06 -6.12
N TYR A 229 8.84 25.34 -5.27
CA TYR A 229 7.54 25.78 -4.78
C TYR A 229 7.59 26.07 -3.27
N PRO A 230 6.99 27.20 -2.80
CA PRO A 230 6.92 27.52 -1.38
C PRO A 230 6.08 26.46 -0.64
N ASN A 231 6.32 26.34 0.68
CA ASN A 231 5.57 25.42 1.56
C ASN A 231 5.49 23.95 1.06
N THR A 232 6.48 23.55 0.25
CA THR A 232 6.55 22.22 -0.36
C THR A 232 7.81 21.50 0.09
N HIS A 233 7.67 20.32 0.72
CA HIS A 233 8.78 19.62 1.37
C HIS A 233 8.88 18.18 0.91
N SER A 234 10.05 17.78 0.42
CA SER A 234 10.36 16.38 0.11
C SER A 234 10.64 15.60 1.40
N THR A 235 9.94 14.48 1.61
CA THR A 235 10.19 13.54 2.71
C THR A 235 11.11 12.40 2.29
N ALA A 236 11.36 12.24 1.01
CA ALA A 236 12.01 11.07 0.42
C ALA A 236 13.44 10.83 0.97
N GLY A 237 13.62 9.71 1.65
CA GLY A 237 14.90 9.29 2.23
C GLY A 237 15.37 10.10 3.43
N LYS A 238 14.52 10.96 4.01
CA LYS A 238 14.81 11.77 5.20
C LYS A 238 14.24 11.14 6.48
N PHE A 239 13.23 10.29 6.36
CA PHE A 239 12.49 9.72 7.46
C PHE A 239 12.45 8.20 7.40
N SER A 240 12.32 7.57 8.56
CA SER A 240 11.98 6.16 8.67
C SER A 240 10.54 5.91 8.21
N LEU A 241 10.20 4.65 7.88
CA LEU A 241 8.82 4.32 7.51
C LEU A 241 7.82 4.65 8.64
N GLY A 242 8.22 4.52 9.90
CA GLY A 242 7.39 4.93 11.04
C GLY A 242 7.09 6.42 11.04
N GLU A 243 8.10 7.24 10.83
CA GLU A 243 7.94 8.70 10.73
C GLU A 243 7.14 9.11 9.49
N GLU A 244 7.32 8.42 8.34
CA GLU A 244 6.49 8.65 7.15
C GLU A 244 5.00 8.34 7.42
N LEU A 245 4.68 7.32 8.23
CA LEU A 245 3.30 7.03 8.65
C LEU A 245 2.72 8.15 9.52
N ILE A 246 3.52 8.74 10.42
CA ILE A 246 3.10 9.90 11.22
C ILE A 246 2.82 11.10 10.31
N LEU A 247 3.71 11.39 9.36
CA LEU A 247 3.50 12.47 8.40
C LEU A 247 2.22 12.23 7.57
N LEU A 248 2.00 11.00 7.10
CA LEU A 248 0.79 10.63 6.38
C LEU A 248 -0.47 10.80 7.24
N GLN A 249 -0.42 10.44 8.52
CA GLN A 249 -1.53 10.59 9.47
C GLN A 249 -1.95 12.05 9.67
N HIS A 250 -0.99 12.96 9.65
CA HIS A 250 -1.22 14.40 9.80
C HIS A 250 -1.67 15.08 8.50
N CYS A 251 -1.57 14.41 7.35
CA CYS A 251 -2.13 14.94 6.12
C CYS A 251 -3.67 14.96 6.19
N HIS A 252 -4.27 16.07 5.77
CA HIS A 252 -5.71 16.18 5.61
C HIS A 252 -6.20 15.33 4.43
N VAL A 253 -5.42 15.29 3.35
CA VAL A 253 -5.65 14.48 2.16
C VAL A 253 -4.33 14.05 1.54
N VAL A 254 -4.30 12.88 0.95
CA VAL A 254 -3.14 12.38 0.19
C VAL A 254 -3.53 12.11 -1.26
N LEU A 255 -2.88 12.80 -2.19
CA LEU A 255 -2.91 12.43 -3.61
C LEU A 255 -1.91 11.29 -3.84
N SER A 256 -2.37 10.17 -4.33
CA SER A 256 -1.52 9.01 -4.61
C SER A 256 -1.88 8.33 -5.92
N MET A 257 -0.91 7.71 -6.53
CA MET A 257 -1.14 6.72 -7.58
C MET A 257 -1.69 5.42 -6.95
N ASP A 258 -2.17 4.48 -7.79
CA ASP A 258 -2.36 3.07 -7.37
C ASP A 258 -0.99 2.48 -6.98
N SER A 259 -0.51 2.81 -5.78
CA SER A 259 0.83 2.53 -5.26
C SER A 259 0.81 2.15 -3.77
N SER A 260 1.98 1.85 -3.20
CA SER A 260 2.10 1.55 -1.77
C SER A 260 1.67 2.71 -0.88
N ASN A 261 1.89 3.96 -1.30
CA ASN A 261 1.55 5.13 -0.49
C ASN A 261 0.03 5.30 -0.31
N MET A 262 -0.79 4.91 -1.30
CA MET A 262 -2.24 4.82 -1.13
C MET A 262 -2.61 3.90 0.03
N HIS A 263 -1.97 2.74 0.13
CA HIS A 263 -2.25 1.78 1.21
C HIS A 263 -1.72 2.26 2.56
N LEU A 264 -0.53 2.88 2.61
CA LEU A 264 0.04 3.42 3.85
C LEU A 264 -0.82 4.56 4.41
N ALA A 265 -1.22 5.52 3.57
CA ALA A 265 -2.13 6.60 3.97
C ALA A 265 -3.48 6.05 4.45
N SER A 266 -4.00 5.02 3.78
CA SER A 266 -5.25 4.36 4.21
C SER A 266 -5.14 3.68 5.57
N LEU A 267 -3.98 3.09 5.91
CA LEU A 267 -3.76 2.44 7.21
C LEU A 267 -3.83 3.43 8.38
N VAL A 268 -3.34 4.64 8.19
CA VAL A 268 -3.37 5.69 9.21
C VAL A 268 -4.66 6.53 9.19
N GLY A 269 -5.66 6.12 8.40
CA GLY A 269 -6.97 6.75 8.33
C GLY A 269 -7.04 8.04 7.52
N THR A 270 -5.99 8.37 6.79
CA THR A 270 -5.97 9.59 5.96
C THR A 270 -6.76 9.38 4.67
N THR A 271 -7.56 10.37 4.32
CA THR A 271 -8.32 10.38 3.06
C THR A 271 -7.38 10.38 1.86
N VAL A 272 -7.64 9.51 0.89
CA VAL A 272 -6.80 9.39 -0.32
C VAL A 272 -7.62 9.72 -1.57
N VAL A 273 -7.13 10.68 -2.34
CA VAL A 273 -7.50 10.87 -3.74
C VAL A 273 -6.52 10.04 -4.57
N SER A 274 -7.01 9.05 -5.30
CA SER A 274 -6.14 8.09 -5.99
C SER A 274 -6.32 8.13 -7.50
N ILE A 275 -5.21 8.14 -8.26
CA ILE A 275 -5.23 8.18 -9.74
C ILE A 275 -5.03 6.77 -10.30
N TRP A 276 -5.91 6.39 -11.25
CA TRP A 276 -5.93 5.07 -11.86
C TRP A 276 -5.83 5.14 -13.37
N GLY A 277 -4.76 4.57 -13.92
CA GLY A 277 -4.46 4.53 -15.35
C GLY A 277 -4.75 3.18 -16.00
N ALA A 278 -3.71 2.40 -16.31
CA ALA A 278 -3.82 1.08 -16.92
C ALA A 278 -4.47 0.02 -16.01
N THR A 279 -4.56 0.31 -14.71
CA THR A 279 -5.25 -0.47 -13.68
C THR A 279 -6.65 0.05 -13.42
N HIS A 280 -7.39 -0.60 -12.51
CA HIS A 280 -8.76 -0.20 -12.14
C HIS A 280 -9.06 -0.62 -10.69
N PRO A 281 -9.82 0.16 -9.91
CA PRO A 281 -10.27 -0.22 -8.56
C PRO A 281 -10.91 -1.60 -8.49
N TYR A 282 -11.63 -2.01 -9.54
CA TYR A 282 -12.26 -3.33 -9.65
C TYR A 282 -11.28 -4.53 -9.57
N ALA A 283 -9.97 -4.30 -9.69
CA ALA A 283 -8.96 -5.35 -9.48
C ALA A 283 -8.85 -5.80 -8.01
N GLY A 284 -9.51 -5.10 -7.09
CA GLY A 284 -9.55 -5.42 -5.67
C GLY A 284 -8.32 -4.95 -4.88
N PHE A 285 -7.69 -3.86 -5.34
CA PHE A 285 -6.52 -3.24 -4.69
C PHE A 285 -6.81 -1.84 -4.14
N TYR A 286 -8.08 -1.47 -3.99
CA TYR A 286 -8.41 -0.16 -3.45
C TYR A 286 -7.96 -0.01 -1.99
N GLY A 287 -7.68 1.23 -1.58
CA GLY A 287 -7.20 1.54 -0.23
C GLY A 287 -8.22 1.13 0.85
N TYR A 288 -7.75 0.62 1.97
CA TYR A 288 -8.59 0.23 3.10
C TYR A 288 -9.40 1.43 3.62
N GLY A 289 -10.71 1.26 3.76
CA GLY A 289 -11.61 2.30 4.25
C GLY A 289 -11.81 3.51 3.33
N GLN A 290 -11.18 3.53 2.14
CA GLN A 290 -11.30 4.66 1.22
C GLN A 290 -12.61 4.65 0.44
N LYS A 291 -13.14 5.85 0.17
CA LYS A 291 -14.38 6.04 -0.59
C LYS A 291 -14.10 5.93 -2.10
N GLU A 292 -14.84 5.10 -2.82
CA GLU A 292 -14.61 4.84 -4.26
C GLU A 292 -14.71 6.12 -5.12
N PHE A 293 -15.53 7.08 -4.76
CA PHE A 293 -15.66 8.32 -5.50
C PHE A 293 -14.38 9.20 -5.50
N ASN A 294 -13.42 8.90 -4.62
CA ASN A 294 -12.09 9.54 -4.61
C ASN A 294 -11.11 8.90 -5.61
N ALA A 295 -11.52 7.86 -6.32
CA ALA A 295 -10.75 7.37 -7.47
C ALA A 295 -10.91 8.33 -8.66
N VAL A 296 -9.78 8.86 -9.13
CA VAL A 296 -9.71 9.68 -10.35
C VAL A 296 -9.31 8.79 -11.51
N GLN A 297 -10.17 8.69 -12.50
CA GLN A 297 -9.96 7.85 -13.67
C GLN A 297 -10.88 8.31 -14.82
N ILE A 298 -10.56 7.89 -16.03
CA ILE A 298 -11.43 8.08 -17.19
C ILE A 298 -11.82 6.74 -17.79
N GLU A 299 -12.99 6.68 -18.40
CA GLU A 299 -13.45 5.47 -19.08
C GLU A 299 -12.81 5.36 -20.47
N LEU A 300 -12.12 4.24 -20.71
CA LEU A 300 -11.60 3.85 -22.03
C LEU A 300 -11.85 2.37 -22.26
N PRO A 301 -12.20 1.92 -23.47
CA PRO A 301 -12.50 0.51 -23.76
C PRO A 301 -11.34 -0.45 -23.46
N CYS A 302 -10.10 0.05 -23.53
CA CYS A 302 -8.91 -0.74 -23.21
C CYS A 302 -8.70 -0.97 -21.71
N ARG A 303 -9.31 -0.16 -20.82
CA ARG A 303 -9.11 -0.23 -19.36
C ARG A 303 -10.00 -1.28 -18.70
N PRO A 304 -9.49 -1.89 -17.59
CA PRO A 304 -8.06 -2.06 -17.30
C PRO A 304 -7.40 -2.97 -18.33
N CYS A 305 -6.20 -2.64 -18.76
CA CYS A 305 -5.41 -3.48 -19.64
C CYS A 305 -4.33 -4.29 -18.89
N SER A 306 -4.07 -3.92 -17.63
CA SER A 306 -3.14 -4.58 -16.73
C SER A 306 -3.66 -4.61 -15.30
N ILE A 307 -3.39 -5.70 -14.57
CA ILE A 307 -3.69 -5.78 -13.13
C ILE A 307 -2.69 -4.98 -12.30
N TYR A 308 -1.44 -4.90 -12.76
CA TYR A 308 -0.33 -4.29 -12.03
C TYR A 308 0.26 -3.05 -12.71
N GLY A 309 -0.27 -2.65 -13.87
CA GLY A 309 0.26 -1.52 -14.63
C GLY A 309 1.57 -1.82 -15.39
N ASN A 310 2.02 -3.06 -15.42
CA ASN A 310 3.30 -3.50 -15.97
C ASN A 310 3.29 -3.84 -17.46
N LYS A 311 2.13 -3.78 -18.10
CA LYS A 311 2.03 -4.00 -19.55
C LYS A 311 2.27 -2.70 -20.30
N PRO A 312 3.01 -2.72 -21.41
CA PRO A 312 3.14 -1.58 -22.30
C PRO A 312 1.77 -1.11 -22.80
N CYS A 313 1.60 0.20 -22.96
CA CYS A 313 0.39 0.75 -23.55
C CYS A 313 0.37 0.49 -25.06
N GLN A 314 -0.75 -0.02 -25.59
CA GLN A 314 -0.91 -0.24 -27.03
C GLN A 314 -0.90 1.05 -27.84
N PHE A 315 -1.17 2.21 -27.21
CA PHE A 315 -1.15 3.53 -27.83
C PHE A 315 0.18 4.28 -27.57
N GLY A 316 1.11 3.69 -26.80
CA GLY A 316 2.43 4.25 -26.52
C GLY A 316 2.50 5.22 -25.33
N ASP A 317 1.48 6.04 -25.10
CA ASP A 317 1.53 7.21 -24.23
C ASP A 317 0.54 7.22 -23.05
N TYR A 318 -0.10 6.10 -22.76
CA TYR A 318 -1.08 5.95 -21.67
C TYR A 318 -2.17 7.03 -21.64
N PRO A 319 -3.04 7.12 -22.67
CA PRO A 319 -4.10 8.13 -22.72
C PRO A 319 -5.05 8.07 -21.51
N CYS A 320 -5.15 6.90 -20.87
CA CYS A 320 -5.89 6.71 -19.62
C CYS A 320 -5.35 7.52 -18.42
N LEU A 321 -4.11 8.01 -18.51
CA LEU A 321 -3.49 8.90 -17.52
C LEU A 321 -3.39 10.31 -18.09
N LYS A 322 -2.88 10.43 -19.31
CA LYS A 322 -2.63 11.71 -19.98
C LYS A 322 -3.90 12.55 -20.14
N ASN A 323 -5.04 11.91 -20.41
CA ASN A 323 -6.31 12.62 -20.65
C ASN A 323 -7.09 12.92 -19.36
N ILE A 324 -6.60 12.54 -18.19
CA ILE A 324 -7.19 13.02 -16.93
C ILE A 324 -6.83 14.50 -16.78
N PRO A 325 -7.84 15.42 -16.68
CA PRO A 325 -7.58 16.83 -16.42
C PRO A 325 -7.00 17.02 -15.01
N GLU A 326 -6.03 17.89 -14.85
CA GLU A 326 -5.49 18.25 -13.53
C GLU A 326 -6.54 18.93 -12.66
N GLU A 327 -7.45 19.67 -13.25
CA GLU A 327 -8.57 20.34 -12.59
C GLU A 327 -9.46 19.35 -11.85
N SER A 328 -9.74 18.19 -12.46
CA SER A 328 -10.55 17.14 -11.80
C SER A 328 -9.89 16.53 -10.57
N VAL A 329 -8.54 16.53 -10.51
CA VAL A 329 -7.77 16.10 -9.34
C VAL A 329 -7.79 17.18 -8.27
N ILE A 330 -7.58 18.45 -8.66
CA ILE A 330 -7.62 19.62 -7.78
C ILE A 330 -8.99 19.72 -7.10
N GLU A 331 -10.08 19.69 -7.85
CA GLU A 331 -11.45 19.73 -7.32
C GLU A 331 -11.73 18.65 -6.28
N LYS A 332 -11.22 17.43 -6.49
CA LYS A 332 -11.38 16.35 -5.51
C LYS A 332 -10.60 16.60 -4.23
N ILE A 333 -9.38 17.12 -4.34
CA ILE A 333 -8.56 17.47 -3.17
C ILE A 333 -9.24 18.59 -2.39
N GLU A 334 -9.65 19.67 -3.04
CA GLU A 334 -10.33 20.81 -2.41
C GLU A 334 -11.61 20.39 -1.69
N ARG A 335 -12.42 19.53 -2.31
CA ARG A 335 -13.61 19.00 -1.66
C ARG A 335 -13.31 18.22 -0.38
N GLU A 336 -12.26 17.39 -0.37
CA GLU A 336 -11.88 16.64 0.84
C GLU A 336 -11.26 17.56 1.91
N LEU A 337 -10.64 18.67 1.55
CA LEU A 337 -10.17 19.69 2.49
C LEU A 337 -11.33 20.47 3.14
N GLN A 338 -12.42 20.72 2.40
CA GLN A 338 -13.61 21.42 2.94
C GLN A 338 -14.46 20.55 3.89
N ASN A 339 -14.33 19.22 3.81
CA ASN A 339 -15.09 18.26 4.62
C ASN A 339 -14.42 17.93 5.96
N LYS A 340 -13.31 18.56 6.28
CA LYS A 340 -12.57 18.45 7.54
C LYS A 340 -12.50 19.77 8.30
#